data_0667d1dbab0c4304d93e27a36d686f7a
#
_entry.id   0667d1dbab0c4304d93e27a36d686f7a
#
_cell.length_a   1.000
_cell.length_b   1.000
_cell.length_c   1.000
_cell.angle_alpha   90.00
_cell.angle_beta   90.00
_cell.angle_gamma   90.00
#
_symmetry.space_group_name_H-M   'P 1'
#
loop_
_entity.id
_entity.type
_entity.pdbx_description
1 polymer ?
#
loop_
_entity_poly.entity_id
_entity_poly.type
_entity_poly.pdbx_seq_one_letter_code
_entity_poly.pdbx_strand_id
1 'polypeptide(L)'
;MMRLYLINPSNPLVSIIHVKESRWNRYRVWKPLGLMVIAGMTPPEWEVTIVDENMGVPDYPAMPRPDLVGITAFTSQANRAYEVAAYFRGLGVPVVMGGIHATMCLDEVSEHVDAVVTGEAESVWAKVLEDVLQGRLQHRYDGGFAEMKGVPPARHDLLAEGYAFGSIQTTRGCPLNCSFCSVTAFNGAHYRQRDIADVVQEFQSIPEKYVLVVDDNLIGTRPEHIARAKDLFRALAGARMNKEWIAQATINFADDEELLTLAAKAGCRGVFIGFESPTPEGLQEIGKKFNIIKGRDFRASVRRIQRHNILVVGSFILGLDADGPGTGRRIADAASQYGVDILNALFLTPLPGTRLWDRMKAEDRLALNTFPDDWRYYTLTFPVARYKHLTMDGIIREMKDCNLRFYSLPRILGRVASSIWHRRSPLISLVGHLTYRSNMGVDFKAYEEFQRWHGDRPCPRQGMPESPLRSTGGPEVSREAGKAD
;
A
#
# COMPACT_ATOMS: atom_id res chain seq x y z
N MET A 1 20.48 23.81 14.61
CA MET A 1 19.34 22.88 14.48
C MET A 1 19.70 21.94 13.36
N MET A 2 19.69 20.63 13.60
CA MET A 2 19.96 19.61 12.58
C MET A 2 18.75 19.47 11.64
N ARG A 3 18.99 19.25 10.37
CA ARG A 3 17.91 19.14 9.37
C ARG A 3 17.75 17.70 8.90
N LEU A 4 16.55 17.15 9.04
CA LEU A 4 16.19 15.79 8.63
C LEU A 4 15.18 15.83 7.50
N TYR A 5 15.50 15.17 6.38
CA TYR A 5 14.51 14.86 5.35
C TYR A 5 14.03 13.43 5.47
N LEU A 6 12.70 13.24 5.56
CA LEU A 6 12.04 11.94 5.52
C LEU A 6 11.33 11.80 4.17
N ILE A 7 11.79 10.90 3.32
CA ILE A 7 11.40 10.83 1.92
C ILE A 7 10.61 9.55 1.61
N ASN A 8 9.44 9.73 1.00
CA ASN A 8 8.64 8.68 0.38
C ASN A 8 8.82 8.77 -1.15
N PRO A 9 9.62 7.91 -1.77
CA PRO A 9 9.88 7.95 -3.20
C PRO A 9 8.63 7.67 -4.04
N SER A 10 8.59 8.19 -5.25
CA SER A 10 7.54 7.87 -6.21
C SER A 10 7.81 6.56 -6.96
N ASN A 11 6.76 5.98 -7.53
CA ASN A 11 6.88 4.95 -8.57
C ASN A 11 6.21 5.48 -9.85
N PRO A 12 6.97 5.71 -10.93
CA PRO A 12 6.45 6.31 -12.16
C PRO A 12 5.39 5.46 -12.89
N LEU A 13 5.33 4.16 -12.62
CA LEU A 13 4.35 3.27 -13.24
C LEU A 13 2.98 3.29 -12.55
N VAL A 14 2.92 3.78 -11.32
CA VAL A 14 1.65 3.95 -10.62
C VAL A 14 1.17 5.36 -10.88
N SER A 15 0.02 5.51 -11.53
CA SER A 15 -0.59 6.78 -12.00
C SER A 15 -0.81 7.87 -10.93
N ILE A 16 -0.22 7.72 -9.76
CA ILE A 16 -0.27 8.64 -8.63
C ILE A 16 0.49 9.95 -8.94
N ILE A 17 1.59 9.85 -9.70
CA ILE A 17 2.46 11.02 -10.02
C ILE A 17 1.72 12.13 -10.76
N HIS A 18 0.63 11.81 -11.44
CA HIS A 18 -0.19 12.76 -12.17
C HIS A 18 -1.34 13.35 -11.33
N VAL A 19 -1.17 13.45 -10.01
CA VAL A 19 -2.18 14.04 -9.10
C VAL A 19 -2.60 15.44 -9.57
N LYS A 20 -1.64 16.22 -10.10
CA LYS A 20 -1.92 17.56 -10.63
C LYS A 20 -2.73 17.53 -11.94
N GLU A 21 -2.65 16.45 -12.71
CA GLU A 21 -3.31 16.32 -14.01
C GLU A 21 -4.74 15.79 -13.90
N SER A 22 -5.06 15.06 -12.84
CA SER A 22 -6.40 14.52 -12.62
C SER A 22 -6.91 14.82 -11.22
N ARG A 23 -8.04 15.52 -11.17
CA ARG A 23 -8.76 15.82 -9.93
C ARG A 23 -9.10 14.57 -9.10
N TRP A 24 -9.17 13.42 -9.74
CA TRP A 24 -9.52 12.14 -9.11
C TRP A 24 -8.31 11.40 -8.55
N ASN A 25 -7.10 11.68 -9.02
CA ASN A 25 -5.89 10.98 -8.58
C ASN A 25 -5.56 11.26 -7.11
N ARG A 26 -5.93 12.43 -6.56
CA ARG A 26 -5.73 12.74 -5.14
C ARG A 26 -6.42 11.76 -4.17
N TYR A 27 -7.44 11.03 -4.62
CA TYR A 27 -8.09 9.99 -3.82
C TYR A 27 -7.33 8.66 -3.80
N ARG A 28 -6.24 8.55 -4.55
CA ARG A 28 -5.36 7.38 -4.58
C ARG A 28 -4.07 7.60 -3.80
N VAL A 29 -3.77 8.82 -3.41
CA VAL A 29 -2.57 9.18 -2.64
C VAL A 29 -2.92 9.21 -1.16
N TRP A 30 -2.17 8.47 -0.39
CA TRP A 30 -2.31 8.36 1.05
C TRP A 30 -1.08 8.92 1.73
N LYS A 31 -1.27 9.59 2.87
CA LYS A 31 -0.16 10.09 3.67
C LYS A 31 0.77 8.94 4.08
N PRO A 32 2.08 9.09 3.92
CA PRO A 32 3.07 8.08 4.32
C PRO A 32 3.18 8.03 5.86
N LEU A 33 2.24 7.31 6.50
CA LEU A 33 2.08 7.29 7.95
C LEU A 33 3.37 6.92 8.69
N GLY A 34 4.14 5.94 8.19
CA GLY A 34 5.40 5.54 8.83
C GLY A 34 6.38 6.71 8.98
N LEU A 35 6.49 7.59 7.98
CA LEU A 35 7.35 8.77 8.07
C LEU A 35 6.81 9.80 9.06
N MET A 36 5.48 9.96 9.14
CA MET A 36 4.87 10.87 10.11
C MET A 36 5.04 10.38 11.56
N VAL A 37 5.02 9.04 11.77
CA VAL A 37 5.32 8.43 13.08
C VAL A 37 6.77 8.69 13.45
N ILE A 38 7.71 8.41 12.56
CA ILE A 38 9.15 8.67 12.79
C ILE A 38 9.41 10.16 13.05
N ALA A 39 8.72 11.05 12.32
CA ALA A 39 8.78 12.49 12.62
C ALA A 39 8.28 12.83 14.02
N GLY A 40 7.22 12.16 14.49
CA GLY A 40 6.71 12.31 15.88
C GLY A 40 7.67 11.83 16.94
N MET A 41 8.53 10.87 16.63
CA MET A 41 9.56 10.34 17.52
C MET A 41 10.88 11.10 17.44
N THR A 42 11.01 12.01 16.48
CA THR A 42 12.24 12.80 16.27
C THR A 42 12.25 13.96 17.26
N PRO A 43 13.34 14.14 18.04
CA PRO A 43 13.45 15.21 19.04
C PRO A 43 13.33 16.62 18.42
N PRO A 44 12.88 17.62 19.20
CA PRO A 44 12.60 18.98 18.69
C PRO A 44 13.85 19.75 18.22
N GLU A 45 15.05 19.27 18.53
CA GLU A 45 16.32 19.82 18.04
C GLU A 45 16.53 19.57 16.55
N TRP A 46 15.73 18.67 15.96
CA TRP A 46 15.72 18.38 14.54
C TRP A 46 14.61 19.14 13.81
N GLU A 47 14.97 19.85 12.77
CA GLU A 47 14.03 20.41 11.79
C GLU A 47 13.65 19.29 10.80
N VAL A 48 12.42 18.78 10.92
CA VAL A 48 11.94 17.64 10.10
C VAL A 48 11.14 18.17 8.91
N THR A 49 11.53 17.75 7.72
CA THR A 49 10.74 17.92 6.48
C THR A 49 10.36 16.56 5.92
N ILE A 50 9.06 16.31 5.73
CA ILE A 50 8.58 15.12 5.02
C ILE A 50 8.38 15.45 3.55
N VAL A 51 9.02 14.68 2.67
CA VAL A 51 8.90 14.79 1.22
C VAL A 51 8.16 13.56 0.70
N ASP A 52 6.95 13.76 0.18
CA ASP A 52 6.22 12.72 -0.53
C ASP A 52 6.27 12.99 -2.03
N GLU A 53 7.17 12.29 -2.74
CA GLU A 53 7.32 12.45 -4.19
C GLU A 53 6.06 12.04 -4.98
N ASN A 54 5.13 11.31 -4.36
CA ASN A 54 3.83 11.00 -4.98
C ASN A 54 2.93 12.24 -5.11
N MET A 55 3.21 13.30 -4.35
CA MET A 55 2.55 14.61 -4.49
C MET A 55 3.29 15.54 -5.46
N GLY A 56 4.46 15.14 -5.92
CA GLY A 56 5.32 15.85 -6.85
C GLY A 56 6.77 15.77 -6.42
N VAL A 57 7.65 15.50 -7.36
CA VAL A 57 9.10 15.46 -7.11
C VAL A 57 9.60 16.89 -6.89
N PRO A 58 10.24 17.19 -5.74
CA PRO A 58 10.78 18.52 -5.49
C PRO A 58 12.07 18.77 -6.27
N ASP A 59 12.45 20.01 -6.38
CA ASP A 59 13.78 20.41 -6.84
C ASP A 59 14.77 20.31 -5.66
N TYR A 60 15.34 19.14 -5.44
CA TYR A 60 16.28 18.90 -4.35
C TYR A 60 17.49 19.85 -4.34
N PRO A 61 18.10 20.23 -5.48
CA PRO A 61 19.16 21.24 -5.53
C PRO A 61 18.74 22.60 -4.97
N ALA A 62 17.48 23.00 -5.11
CA ALA A 62 16.97 24.26 -4.58
C ALA A 62 16.58 24.20 -3.09
N MET A 63 16.51 23.01 -2.51
CA MET A 63 16.19 22.82 -1.10
C MET A 63 17.44 23.01 -0.22
N PRO A 64 17.27 23.49 1.03
CA PRO A 64 18.38 23.53 1.99
C PRO A 64 19.00 22.14 2.20
N ARG A 65 20.33 22.06 2.26
CA ARG A 65 21.03 20.79 2.48
C ARG A 65 20.63 20.19 3.83
N PRO A 66 20.19 18.92 3.88
CA PRO A 66 19.92 18.23 5.15
C PRO A 66 21.21 17.69 5.78
N ASP A 67 21.15 17.39 7.08
CA ASP A 67 22.21 16.71 7.82
C ASP A 67 22.00 15.18 7.85
N LEU A 68 20.77 14.75 7.61
CA LEU A 68 20.37 13.34 7.54
C LEU A 68 19.19 13.18 6.57
N VAL A 69 19.21 12.09 5.80
CA VAL A 69 18.06 11.66 4.97
C VAL A 69 17.59 10.31 5.43
N GLY A 70 16.29 10.19 5.75
CA GLY A 70 15.59 8.94 5.99
C GLY A 70 14.68 8.61 4.81
N ILE A 71 14.78 7.42 4.24
CA ILE A 71 13.96 6.96 3.12
C ILE A 71 13.12 5.76 3.56
N THR A 72 11.83 5.75 3.22
CA THR A 72 11.01 4.53 3.30
C THR A 72 10.57 4.12 1.91
N ALA A 73 10.53 2.81 1.61
CA ALA A 73 10.07 2.36 0.31
C ALA A 73 9.29 1.05 0.39
N PHE A 74 8.24 0.96 -0.43
CA PHE A 74 7.72 -0.31 -0.90
C PHE A 74 8.67 -0.87 -1.98
N THR A 75 8.60 -2.17 -2.23
CA THR A 75 9.46 -2.83 -3.23
C THR A 75 9.37 -2.16 -4.61
N SER A 76 8.20 -1.73 -5.01
CA SER A 76 7.99 -1.04 -6.29
C SER A 76 8.59 0.38 -6.36
N GLN A 77 9.05 0.93 -5.25
CA GLN A 77 9.69 2.26 -5.18
C GLN A 77 11.22 2.17 -5.08
N ALA A 78 11.79 0.96 -5.02
CA ALA A 78 13.21 0.73 -4.74
C ALA A 78 14.13 1.49 -5.70
N ASN A 79 13.87 1.43 -7.00
CA ASN A 79 14.69 2.14 -8.00
C ASN A 79 14.81 3.64 -7.68
N ARG A 80 13.67 4.28 -7.42
CA ARG A 80 13.66 5.71 -7.09
C ARG A 80 14.30 6.00 -5.73
N ALA A 81 14.12 5.11 -4.75
CA ALA A 81 14.77 5.21 -3.46
C ALA A 81 16.31 5.21 -3.61
N TYR A 82 16.85 4.34 -4.46
CA TYR A 82 18.28 4.27 -4.75
C TYR A 82 18.81 5.50 -5.49
N GLU A 83 18.04 6.05 -6.44
CA GLU A 83 18.40 7.32 -7.12
C GLU A 83 18.48 8.48 -6.12
N VAL A 84 17.49 8.59 -5.22
CA VAL A 84 17.46 9.62 -4.17
C VAL A 84 18.62 9.42 -3.20
N ALA A 85 18.89 8.18 -2.78
CA ALA A 85 20.01 7.86 -1.91
C ALA A 85 21.36 8.22 -2.55
N ALA A 86 21.57 7.85 -3.82
CA ALA A 86 22.79 8.18 -4.55
C ALA A 86 23.02 9.70 -4.67
N TYR A 87 21.96 10.46 -4.90
CA TYR A 87 22.02 11.91 -4.96
C TYR A 87 22.54 12.52 -3.64
N PHE A 88 21.93 12.18 -2.50
CA PHE A 88 22.32 12.76 -1.21
C PHE A 88 23.68 12.24 -0.72
N ARG A 89 23.99 10.95 -0.94
CA ARG A 89 25.33 10.41 -0.66
C ARG A 89 26.43 11.11 -1.48
N GLY A 90 26.12 11.43 -2.75
CA GLY A 90 27.00 12.25 -3.60
C GLY A 90 27.28 13.65 -3.04
N LEU A 91 26.39 14.20 -2.23
CA LEU A 91 26.57 15.44 -1.48
C LEU A 91 27.27 15.24 -0.12
N GLY A 92 27.65 14.03 0.23
CA GLY A 92 28.21 13.69 1.55
C GLY A 92 27.20 13.80 2.69
N VAL A 93 25.91 13.59 2.41
CA VAL A 93 24.81 13.51 3.41
C VAL A 93 24.54 12.04 3.72
N PRO A 94 24.58 11.62 5.00
CA PRO A 94 24.25 10.26 5.37
C PRO A 94 22.79 9.92 5.04
N VAL A 95 22.57 8.71 4.49
CA VAL A 95 21.27 8.20 4.09
C VAL A 95 20.94 6.93 4.84
N VAL A 96 19.81 6.92 5.51
CA VAL A 96 19.24 5.78 6.22
C VAL A 96 17.99 5.32 5.48
N MET A 97 17.86 4.02 5.17
CA MET A 97 16.68 3.47 4.54
C MET A 97 16.01 2.43 5.42
N GLY A 98 14.70 2.55 5.58
CA GLY A 98 13.85 1.61 6.30
C GLY A 98 12.60 1.22 5.50
N GLY A 99 11.66 0.59 6.19
CA GLY A 99 10.40 0.13 5.61
C GLY A 99 10.48 -1.29 5.04
N ILE A 100 9.42 -1.69 4.35
CA ILE A 100 9.26 -3.08 3.97
C ILE A 100 10.32 -3.57 2.98
N HIS A 101 10.69 -2.76 1.99
CA HIS A 101 11.71 -3.18 1.02
C HIS A 101 13.07 -3.35 1.67
N ALA A 102 13.49 -2.40 2.51
CA ALA A 102 14.76 -2.47 3.24
C ALA A 102 14.84 -3.69 4.18
N THR A 103 13.72 -4.09 4.76
CA THR A 103 13.64 -5.27 5.61
C THR A 103 13.74 -6.57 4.81
N MET A 104 13.11 -6.63 3.64
CA MET A 104 13.00 -7.86 2.84
C MET A 104 14.18 -8.07 1.86
N CYS A 105 14.86 -6.99 1.48
CA CYS A 105 15.97 -7.00 0.52
C CYS A 105 17.22 -6.35 1.13
N LEU A 106 17.56 -6.73 2.38
CA LEU A 106 18.62 -6.11 3.17
C LEU A 106 19.96 -6.01 2.42
N ASP A 107 20.41 -7.12 1.81
CA ASP A 107 21.71 -7.18 1.16
C ASP A 107 21.78 -6.19 -0.01
N GLU A 108 20.74 -6.16 -0.87
CA GLU A 108 20.64 -5.22 -1.98
C GLU A 108 20.61 -3.76 -1.49
N VAL A 109 19.75 -3.45 -0.52
CA VAL A 109 19.60 -2.08 0.01
C VAL A 109 20.91 -1.59 0.64
N SER A 110 21.67 -2.46 1.31
CA SER A 110 22.94 -2.11 1.96
C SER A 110 24.00 -1.58 1.00
N GLU A 111 23.92 -1.91 -0.29
CA GLU A 111 24.85 -1.41 -1.31
C GLU A 111 24.53 0.06 -1.69
N HIS A 112 23.30 0.51 -1.46
CA HIS A 112 22.80 1.80 -1.93
C HIS A 112 22.75 2.89 -0.86
N VAL A 113 22.80 2.55 0.43
CA VAL A 113 22.66 3.50 1.55
C VAL A 113 23.75 3.36 2.60
N ASP A 114 23.86 4.31 3.52
CA ASP A 114 24.87 4.29 4.57
C ASP A 114 24.42 3.45 5.77
N ALA A 115 23.10 3.36 6.00
CA ALA A 115 22.54 2.50 7.03
C ALA A 115 21.15 1.96 6.64
N VAL A 116 20.88 0.72 7.04
CA VAL A 116 19.59 0.05 6.84
C VAL A 116 18.92 -0.17 8.19
N VAL A 117 17.64 0.22 8.29
CA VAL A 117 16.77 -0.11 9.43
C VAL A 117 15.83 -1.24 8.99
N THR A 118 16.02 -2.43 9.56
CA THR A 118 15.13 -3.57 9.35
C THR A 118 14.03 -3.63 10.42
N GLY A 119 12.88 -4.21 10.11
CA GLY A 119 11.73 -4.26 11.02
C GLY A 119 11.11 -2.88 11.26
N GLU A 120 10.63 -2.65 12.46
CA GLU A 120 9.92 -1.44 12.85
C GLU A 120 10.88 -0.42 13.47
N ALA A 121 11.05 0.72 12.81
CA ALA A 121 12.06 1.71 13.16
C ALA A 121 11.83 2.35 14.54
N GLU A 122 10.61 2.29 15.07
CA GLU A 122 10.23 2.91 16.34
C GLU A 122 11.14 2.51 17.52
N SER A 123 11.60 1.27 17.55
CA SER A 123 12.45 0.77 18.65
C SER A 123 13.91 1.22 18.56
N VAL A 124 14.39 1.65 17.40
CA VAL A 124 15.81 1.97 17.15
C VAL A 124 16.05 3.39 16.67
N TRP A 125 14.99 4.15 16.37
CA TRP A 125 15.14 5.49 15.77
C TRP A 125 15.95 6.46 16.62
N ALA A 126 15.72 6.50 17.93
CA ALA A 126 16.51 7.32 18.83
C ALA A 126 18.00 6.99 18.79
N LYS A 127 18.34 5.70 18.68
CA LYS A 127 19.73 5.23 18.54
C LYS A 127 20.35 5.65 17.19
N VAL A 128 19.57 5.59 16.11
CA VAL A 128 20.03 6.07 14.78
C VAL A 128 20.40 7.55 14.86
N LEU A 129 19.53 8.38 15.44
CA LEU A 129 19.78 9.83 15.57
C LEU A 129 21.01 10.11 16.47
N GLU A 130 21.15 9.40 17.58
CA GLU A 130 22.31 9.52 18.47
C GLU A 130 23.61 9.20 17.71
N ASP A 131 23.63 8.08 16.97
CA ASP A 131 24.83 7.65 16.25
C ASP A 131 25.19 8.61 15.10
N VAL A 132 24.18 9.23 14.45
CA VAL A 132 24.42 10.30 13.48
C VAL A 132 25.10 11.52 14.13
N LEU A 133 24.59 11.98 15.29
CA LEU A 133 25.17 13.11 16.01
C LEU A 133 26.60 12.85 16.46
N GLN A 134 26.95 11.61 16.74
CA GLN A 134 28.28 11.18 17.18
C GLN A 134 29.21 10.76 16.04
N GLY A 135 28.73 10.85 14.76
CA GLY A 135 29.51 10.44 13.58
C GLY A 135 29.87 8.95 13.54
N ARG A 136 29.06 8.11 14.19
CA ARG A 136 29.27 6.64 14.28
C ARG A 136 28.09 5.83 13.78
N LEU A 137 27.44 6.30 12.72
CA LEU A 137 26.31 5.61 12.09
C LEU A 137 26.71 4.16 11.76
N GLN A 138 25.88 3.20 12.20
CA GLN A 138 26.10 1.78 11.93
C GLN A 138 25.42 1.40 10.62
N HIS A 139 25.98 0.43 9.91
CA HIS A 139 25.41 -0.05 8.64
C HIS A 139 24.03 -0.70 8.79
N ARG A 140 23.71 -1.23 9.99
CA ARG A 140 22.44 -1.92 10.24
C ARG A 140 21.92 -1.64 11.64
N TYR A 141 20.62 -1.39 11.70
CA TYR A 141 19.80 -1.34 12.92
C TYR A 141 18.63 -2.30 12.78
N ASP A 142 18.41 -3.15 13.77
CA ASP A 142 17.31 -4.11 13.78
C ASP A 142 16.25 -3.68 14.78
N GLY A 143 15.12 -3.17 14.27
CA GLY A 143 13.99 -2.71 15.07
C GLY A 143 13.05 -3.83 15.53
N GLY A 144 13.14 -5.02 14.92
CA GLY A 144 12.25 -6.13 15.26
C GLY A 144 10.76 -5.75 15.16
N PHE A 145 9.99 -6.13 16.17
CA PHE A 145 8.58 -5.76 16.34
C PHE A 145 8.42 -4.80 17.50
N ALA A 146 8.14 -3.53 17.23
CA ALA A 146 8.00 -2.50 18.23
C ALA A 146 6.69 -2.66 19.04
N GLU A 147 6.72 -2.25 20.31
CA GLU A 147 5.51 -2.05 21.10
C GLU A 147 4.72 -0.87 20.54
N MET A 148 3.39 -1.03 20.44
CA MET A 148 2.53 0.05 19.94
C MET A 148 2.01 0.99 21.05
N LYS A 149 2.23 0.64 22.31
CA LYS A 149 1.89 1.49 23.44
C LYS A 149 2.91 2.59 23.61
N GLY A 150 2.44 3.79 23.88
CA GLY A 150 3.30 4.95 24.12
C GLY A 150 4.01 5.49 22.86
N VAL A 151 3.68 5.00 21.67
CA VAL A 151 4.15 5.60 20.42
C VAL A 151 3.53 6.99 20.28
N PRO A 152 4.34 8.05 20.09
CA PRO A 152 3.82 9.40 19.94
C PRO A 152 2.85 9.53 18.76
N PRO A 153 1.93 10.51 18.78
CA PRO A 153 1.08 10.79 17.65
C PRO A 153 1.91 11.11 16.40
N ALA A 154 1.43 10.66 15.25
CA ALA A 154 2.05 11.00 13.98
C ALA A 154 1.96 12.51 13.70
N ARG A 155 2.99 13.08 13.06
CA ARG A 155 3.07 14.51 12.73
C ARG A 155 2.21 14.83 11.50
N HIS A 156 0.89 14.84 11.71
CA HIS A 156 -0.09 15.16 10.65
C HIS A 156 0.06 16.58 10.11
N ASP A 157 0.60 17.49 10.90
CA ASP A 157 0.87 18.89 10.58
C ASP A 157 1.94 19.06 9.48
N LEU A 158 2.87 18.12 9.35
CA LEU A 158 3.93 18.19 8.34
C LEU A 158 3.46 17.86 6.91
N LEU A 159 2.27 17.26 6.77
CA LEU A 159 1.67 16.88 5.48
C LEU A 159 0.18 17.27 5.43
N ALA A 160 -0.16 18.49 5.82
CA ALA A 160 -1.56 18.92 5.91
C ALA A 160 -2.23 19.22 4.57
N GLU A 161 -1.46 19.58 3.52
CA GLU A 161 -2.02 20.07 2.26
C GLU A 161 -2.03 19.01 1.16
N GLY A 162 -3.08 19.04 0.33
CA GLY A 162 -3.16 18.28 -0.92
C GLY A 162 -3.74 16.87 -0.82
N TYR A 163 -3.81 16.26 0.36
CA TYR A 163 -4.36 14.91 0.55
C TYR A 163 -5.89 14.93 0.71
N ALA A 164 -6.54 13.90 0.14
CA ALA A 164 -7.97 13.70 0.35
C ALA A 164 -8.26 12.91 1.63
N PHE A 165 -7.30 12.11 2.08
CA PHE A 165 -7.39 11.25 3.25
C PHE A 165 -6.25 11.53 4.23
N GLY A 166 -6.60 11.66 5.51
CA GLY A 166 -5.66 11.43 6.60
C GLY A 166 -5.40 9.93 6.77
N SER A 167 -4.32 9.58 7.48
CA SER A 167 -3.97 8.18 7.76
C SER A 167 -3.75 7.98 9.24
N ILE A 168 -4.19 6.85 9.78
CA ILE A 168 -3.93 6.43 11.17
C ILE A 168 -3.82 4.92 11.24
N GLN A 169 -3.01 4.42 12.17
CA GLN A 169 -2.92 3.01 12.51
C GLN A 169 -3.35 2.79 13.94
N THR A 170 -4.27 1.84 14.19
CA THR A 170 -4.78 1.51 15.52
C THR A 170 -4.32 0.13 16.00
N THR A 171 -4.01 -0.74 15.03
CA THR A 171 -3.48 -2.09 15.24
C THR A 171 -2.43 -2.42 14.21
N ARG A 172 -1.50 -3.31 14.51
CA ARG A 172 -0.45 -3.78 13.60
C ARG A 172 -0.33 -5.30 13.65
N GLY A 173 -0.11 -5.91 12.47
CA GLY A 173 -0.05 -7.34 12.29
C GLY A 173 -1.41 -8.00 12.07
N CYS A 174 -1.40 -9.15 11.41
CA CYS A 174 -2.62 -9.89 11.07
C CYS A 174 -2.50 -11.33 11.53
N PRO A 175 -3.48 -11.88 12.30
CA PRO A 175 -3.42 -13.24 12.78
C PRO A 175 -3.61 -14.29 11.68
N LEU A 176 -3.95 -13.88 10.47
CA LEU A 176 -4.00 -14.75 9.29
C LEU A 176 -2.60 -14.92 8.72
N ASN A 177 -2.24 -16.14 8.37
CA ASN A 177 -0.93 -16.46 7.83
C ASN A 177 -1.06 -16.84 6.34
N CYS A 178 -1.45 -15.86 5.50
CA CYS A 178 -1.58 -16.06 4.06
C CYS A 178 -0.19 -16.13 3.40
N SER A 179 -0.01 -17.06 2.45
CA SER A 179 1.31 -17.33 1.85
C SER A 179 1.85 -16.17 0.99
N PHE A 180 0.96 -15.34 0.44
CA PHE A 180 1.29 -14.24 -0.46
C PHE A 180 1.47 -12.90 0.26
N CYS A 181 1.09 -12.82 1.54
CA CYS A 181 0.90 -11.54 2.23
C CYS A 181 2.20 -11.02 2.83
N SER A 182 2.64 -9.87 2.34
CA SER A 182 3.81 -9.16 2.87
C SER A 182 3.63 -8.64 4.29
N VAL A 183 2.38 -8.41 4.72
CA VAL A 183 2.05 -8.01 6.10
C VAL A 183 2.56 -9.03 7.11
N THR A 184 2.27 -10.32 6.87
CA THR A 184 2.73 -11.38 7.78
C THR A 184 4.26 -11.47 7.82
N ALA A 185 4.91 -11.27 6.67
CA ALA A 185 6.36 -11.27 6.58
C ALA A 185 6.99 -10.07 7.33
N PHE A 186 6.37 -8.89 7.24
CA PHE A 186 6.92 -7.64 7.80
C PHE A 186 6.43 -7.36 9.23
N ASN A 187 5.12 -7.41 9.49
CA ASN A 187 4.51 -7.06 10.78
C ASN A 187 4.27 -8.28 11.68
N GLY A 188 4.55 -9.49 11.18
CA GLY A 188 4.32 -10.75 11.89
C GLY A 188 2.85 -11.13 12.01
N ALA A 189 2.61 -12.33 12.57
CA ALA A 189 1.27 -12.83 12.87
C ALA A 189 0.74 -12.36 14.25
N HIS A 190 1.47 -11.47 14.92
CA HIS A 190 1.14 -10.93 16.23
C HIS A 190 0.25 -9.70 16.07
N TYR A 191 -0.98 -9.79 16.59
CA TYR A 191 -1.94 -8.69 16.58
C TYR A 191 -1.66 -7.74 17.75
N ARG A 192 -0.97 -6.62 17.49
CA ARG A 192 -0.59 -5.60 18.45
C ARG A 192 -1.52 -4.40 18.33
N GLN A 193 -1.75 -3.70 19.45
CA GLN A 193 -2.79 -2.68 19.57
C GLN A 193 -2.25 -1.44 20.28
N ARG A 194 -2.67 -0.25 19.82
CA ARG A 194 -2.46 1.02 20.53
C ARG A 194 -3.51 1.21 21.63
N ASP A 195 -3.20 2.01 22.60
CA ASP A 195 -4.16 2.42 23.62
C ASP A 195 -5.29 3.26 22.98
N ILE A 196 -6.53 2.98 23.39
CA ILE A 196 -7.72 3.60 22.79
C ILE A 196 -7.71 5.12 22.96
N ALA A 197 -7.26 5.62 24.11
CA ALA A 197 -7.17 7.04 24.38
C ALA A 197 -6.23 7.76 23.39
N ASP A 198 -5.05 7.17 23.14
CA ASP A 198 -4.07 7.71 22.21
C ASP A 198 -4.61 7.72 20.77
N VAL A 199 -5.31 6.65 20.37
CA VAL A 199 -5.96 6.58 19.05
C VAL A 199 -7.02 7.67 18.92
N VAL A 200 -7.88 7.87 19.91
CA VAL A 200 -8.91 8.92 19.90
C VAL A 200 -8.30 10.31 19.81
N GLN A 201 -7.27 10.58 20.60
CA GLN A 201 -6.55 11.86 20.60
C GLN A 201 -5.94 12.14 19.23
N GLU A 202 -5.25 11.15 18.64
CA GLU A 202 -4.65 11.31 17.31
C GLU A 202 -5.71 11.47 16.23
N PHE A 203 -6.82 10.71 16.29
CA PHE A 203 -7.93 10.85 15.35
C PHE A 203 -8.49 12.28 15.32
N GLN A 204 -8.55 12.94 16.49
CA GLN A 204 -8.98 14.34 16.63
C GLN A 204 -8.01 15.32 15.96
N SER A 205 -6.69 15.03 16.01
CA SER A 205 -5.66 15.90 15.46
C SER A 205 -5.53 15.84 13.94
N ILE A 206 -6.06 14.80 13.28
CA ILE A 206 -6.04 14.65 11.83
C ILE A 206 -6.87 15.78 11.19
N PRO A 207 -6.30 16.61 10.30
CA PRO A 207 -7.05 17.72 9.70
C PRO A 207 -8.11 17.27 8.69
N GLU A 208 -7.89 16.17 7.97
CA GLU A 208 -8.79 15.70 6.92
C GLU A 208 -10.10 15.14 7.51
N LYS A 209 -11.20 15.38 6.80
CA LYS A 209 -12.51 14.81 7.13
C LYS A 209 -12.54 13.30 6.92
N TYR A 210 -11.89 12.84 5.85
CA TYR A 210 -11.82 11.43 5.49
C TYR A 210 -10.53 10.82 6.01
N VAL A 211 -10.60 9.67 6.66
CA VAL A 211 -9.45 8.99 7.26
C VAL A 211 -9.35 7.57 6.76
N LEU A 212 -8.15 7.17 6.36
CA LEU A 212 -7.80 5.79 6.11
C LEU A 212 -7.20 5.19 7.39
N VAL A 213 -7.88 4.21 7.96
CA VAL A 213 -7.33 3.38 9.02
C VAL A 213 -6.51 2.29 8.33
N VAL A 214 -5.16 2.43 8.41
CA VAL A 214 -4.22 1.58 7.67
C VAL A 214 -3.85 0.30 8.43
N ASP A 215 -4.72 -0.16 9.31
CA ASP A 215 -4.55 -1.42 10.02
C ASP A 215 -4.53 -2.59 9.03
N ASP A 216 -3.68 -3.56 9.27
CA ASP A 216 -3.62 -4.79 8.47
C ASP A 216 -4.90 -5.62 8.56
N ASN A 217 -5.55 -5.58 9.73
CA ASN A 217 -6.86 -6.15 10.01
C ASN A 217 -7.45 -5.49 11.25
N LEU A 218 -8.33 -4.52 11.06
CA LEU A 218 -8.87 -3.67 12.12
C LEU A 218 -9.49 -4.44 13.31
N ILE A 219 -10.16 -5.56 13.04
CA ILE A 219 -10.94 -6.27 14.06
C ILE A 219 -10.32 -7.58 14.52
N GLY A 220 -9.23 -8.02 13.88
CA GLY A 220 -8.63 -9.34 14.16
C GLY A 220 -9.61 -10.51 13.97
N THR A 221 -9.35 -11.62 14.64
CA THR A 221 -10.14 -12.85 14.47
C THR A 221 -10.56 -13.50 15.80
N ARG A 222 -10.05 -13.03 16.94
CA ARG A 222 -10.35 -13.58 18.26
C ARG A 222 -11.40 -12.74 18.99
N PRO A 223 -12.15 -13.33 19.94
CA PRO A 223 -13.15 -12.60 20.71
C PRO A 223 -12.61 -11.32 21.40
N GLU A 224 -11.40 -11.41 21.97
CA GLU A 224 -10.74 -10.26 22.64
C GLU A 224 -10.41 -9.13 21.66
N HIS A 225 -10.05 -9.45 20.41
CA HIS A 225 -9.80 -8.43 19.39
C HIS A 225 -11.10 -7.72 19.01
N ILE A 226 -12.20 -8.47 18.86
CA ILE A 226 -13.53 -7.94 18.52
C ILE A 226 -14.04 -7.07 19.69
N ALA A 227 -13.87 -7.50 20.94
CA ALA A 227 -14.23 -6.72 22.12
C ALA A 227 -13.50 -5.38 22.13
N ARG A 228 -12.19 -5.38 21.93
CA ARG A 228 -11.38 -4.15 21.85
C ARG A 228 -11.83 -3.26 20.68
N ALA A 229 -12.17 -3.81 19.51
CA ALA A 229 -12.67 -3.03 18.38
C ALA A 229 -14.00 -2.34 18.72
N LYS A 230 -14.92 -3.02 19.44
CA LYS A 230 -16.16 -2.41 19.95
C LYS A 230 -15.87 -1.27 20.91
N ASP A 231 -14.90 -1.42 21.81
CA ASP A 231 -14.52 -0.36 22.77
C ASP A 231 -13.92 0.85 22.06
N LEU A 232 -13.06 0.62 21.05
CA LEU A 232 -12.54 1.69 20.20
C LEU A 232 -13.68 2.42 19.47
N PHE A 233 -14.63 1.70 18.88
CA PHE A 233 -15.75 2.34 18.15
C PHE A 233 -16.68 3.11 19.09
N ARG A 234 -16.90 2.64 20.34
CA ARG A 234 -17.63 3.40 21.37
C ARG A 234 -16.91 4.70 21.71
N ALA A 235 -15.59 4.63 21.89
CA ALA A 235 -14.78 5.81 22.21
C ALA A 235 -14.78 6.84 21.05
N LEU A 236 -14.58 6.38 19.81
CA LEU A 236 -14.63 7.24 18.63
C LEU A 236 -16.01 7.89 18.44
N ALA A 237 -17.11 7.13 18.63
CA ALA A 237 -18.46 7.66 18.56
C ALA A 237 -18.75 8.66 19.67
N GLY A 238 -18.24 8.40 20.89
CA GLY A 238 -18.36 9.28 22.06
C GLY A 238 -17.63 10.61 21.88
N ALA A 239 -16.52 10.60 21.17
CA ALA A 239 -15.72 11.80 20.87
C ALA A 239 -16.40 12.79 19.89
N ARG A 240 -17.50 12.41 19.27
CA ARG A 240 -18.34 13.22 18.36
C ARG A 240 -17.56 13.96 17.28
N MET A 241 -16.54 13.30 16.74
CA MET A 241 -15.73 13.84 15.66
C MET A 241 -16.52 13.82 14.34
N ASN A 242 -16.43 14.90 13.57
CA ASN A 242 -17.00 14.93 12.21
C ASN A 242 -16.02 14.26 11.21
N LYS A 243 -15.70 12.99 11.46
CA LYS A 243 -14.79 12.17 10.66
C LYS A 243 -15.52 11.00 10.04
N GLU A 244 -15.14 10.68 8.82
CA GLU A 244 -15.58 9.49 8.10
C GLU A 244 -14.36 8.66 7.74
N TRP A 245 -14.40 7.35 7.97
CA TRP A 245 -13.22 6.52 7.76
C TRP A 245 -13.52 5.22 7.02
N ILE A 246 -12.48 4.70 6.40
CA ILE A 246 -12.45 3.39 5.74
C ILE A 246 -11.29 2.58 6.32
N ALA A 247 -11.42 1.25 6.35
CA ALA A 247 -10.41 0.35 6.91
C ALA A 247 -10.36 -1.00 6.18
N GLN A 248 -9.36 -1.80 6.50
CA GLN A 248 -9.29 -3.21 6.10
C GLN A 248 -9.82 -4.11 7.22
N ALA A 249 -10.64 -5.08 6.83
CA ALA A 249 -11.17 -6.08 7.76
C ALA A 249 -11.34 -7.44 7.07
N THR A 250 -11.41 -8.49 7.85
CA THR A 250 -11.84 -9.80 7.38
C THR A 250 -13.36 -9.91 7.36
N ILE A 251 -13.89 -10.90 6.61
CA ILE A 251 -15.36 -11.05 6.40
C ILE A 251 -16.14 -11.30 7.71
N ASN A 252 -15.48 -11.73 8.80
CA ASN A 252 -16.10 -11.84 10.11
C ASN A 252 -16.58 -10.50 10.70
N PHE A 253 -16.19 -9.38 10.11
CA PHE A 253 -16.79 -8.07 10.40
C PHE A 253 -18.32 -8.10 10.29
N ALA A 254 -18.84 -8.95 9.39
CA ALA A 254 -20.29 -9.16 9.21
C ALA A 254 -20.97 -10.01 10.30
N ASP A 255 -20.21 -10.67 11.18
CA ASP A 255 -20.78 -11.70 12.07
C ASP A 255 -21.36 -11.11 13.36
N ASP A 256 -21.07 -9.84 13.67
CA ASP A 256 -21.47 -9.17 14.92
C ASP A 256 -22.23 -7.88 14.61
N GLU A 257 -23.53 -7.89 14.89
CA GLU A 257 -24.43 -6.76 14.61
C GLU A 257 -24.15 -5.53 15.49
N GLU A 258 -23.71 -5.75 16.72
CA GLU A 258 -23.30 -4.66 17.62
C GLU A 258 -22.03 -3.99 17.08
N LEU A 259 -21.05 -4.78 16.65
CA LEU A 259 -19.82 -4.26 16.03
C LEU A 259 -20.13 -3.38 14.84
N LEU A 260 -21.00 -3.82 13.92
CA LEU A 260 -21.42 -3.06 12.74
C LEU A 260 -22.13 -1.75 13.13
N THR A 261 -23.03 -1.81 14.11
CA THR A 261 -23.73 -0.64 14.63
C THR A 261 -22.77 0.39 15.20
N LEU A 262 -21.82 -0.06 16.02
CA LEU A 262 -20.80 0.79 16.64
C LEU A 262 -19.85 1.39 15.59
N ALA A 263 -19.39 0.59 14.61
CA ALA A 263 -18.54 1.06 13.54
C ALA A 263 -19.23 2.18 12.73
N ALA A 264 -20.50 1.99 12.34
CA ALA A 264 -21.26 2.99 11.61
C ALA A 264 -21.44 4.30 12.40
N LYS A 265 -21.71 4.20 13.72
CA LYS A 265 -21.82 5.34 14.63
C LYS A 265 -20.46 6.06 14.83
N ALA A 266 -19.37 5.31 14.79
CA ALA A 266 -18.01 5.84 14.86
C ALA A 266 -17.54 6.52 13.57
N GLY A 267 -18.35 6.48 12.50
CA GLY A 267 -18.03 7.13 11.22
C GLY A 267 -17.48 6.19 10.15
N CYS A 268 -17.52 4.85 10.33
CA CYS A 268 -17.16 3.91 9.28
C CYS A 268 -18.06 4.08 8.05
N ARG A 269 -17.45 4.26 6.87
CA ARG A 269 -18.18 4.37 5.58
C ARG A 269 -17.77 3.33 4.57
N GLY A 270 -16.69 2.59 4.82
CA GLY A 270 -16.27 1.53 3.92
C GLY A 270 -15.26 0.57 4.55
N VAL A 271 -15.28 -0.66 4.07
CA VAL A 271 -14.32 -1.68 4.45
C VAL A 271 -13.79 -2.42 3.22
N PHE A 272 -12.47 -2.62 3.21
CA PHE A 272 -11.81 -3.52 2.27
C PHE A 272 -11.86 -4.94 2.85
N ILE A 273 -12.41 -5.87 2.09
CA ILE A 273 -12.49 -7.29 2.47
C ILE A 273 -11.81 -8.13 1.41
N GLY A 274 -10.79 -8.88 1.82
CA GLY A 274 -10.11 -9.83 0.96
C GLY A 274 -10.96 -11.10 0.78
N PHE A 275 -11.63 -11.24 -0.36
CA PHE A 275 -12.25 -12.49 -0.80
C PHE A 275 -11.26 -13.41 -1.47
N GLU A 276 -10.29 -12.86 -2.16
CA GLU A 276 -9.13 -13.40 -2.86
C GLU A 276 -9.50 -14.30 -4.05
N SER A 277 -10.26 -15.36 -3.86
CA SER A 277 -10.67 -16.28 -4.93
C SER A 277 -12.15 -16.65 -4.81
N PRO A 278 -12.85 -16.79 -5.94
CA PRO A 278 -14.21 -17.36 -5.94
C PRO A 278 -14.24 -18.88 -5.79
N THR A 279 -13.07 -19.56 -5.83
CA THR A 279 -12.98 -21.02 -5.78
C THR A 279 -12.33 -21.49 -4.49
N PRO A 280 -12.80 -22.65 -3.93
CA PRO A 280 -12.18 -23.25 -2.75
C PRO A 280 -10.70 -23.61 -2.98
N GLU A 281 -10.36 -24.08 -4.19
CA GLU A 281 -9.01 -24.49 -4.58
C GLU A 281 -8.06 -23.28 -4.50
N GLY A 282 -8.45 -22.14 -5.06
CA GLY A 282 -7.65 -20.92 -4.99
C GLY A 282 -7.47 -20.42 -3.56
N LEU A 283 -8.50 -20.48 -2.71
CA LEU A 283 -8.40 -20.14 -1.30
C LEU A 283 -7.47 -21.08 -0.52
N GLN A 284 -7.48 -22.36 -0.87
CA GLN A 284 -6.60 -23.38 -0.28
C GLN A 284 -5.14 -23.11 -0.63
N GLU A 285 -4.87 -22.80 -1.89
CA GLU A 285 -3.53 -22.51 -2.42
C GLU A 285 -2.83 -21.40 -1.63
N ILE A 286 -3.53 -20.32 -1.35
CA ILE A 286 -2.98 -19.15 -0.65
C ILE A 286 -3.09 -19.24 0.88
N GLY A 287 -3.62 -20.35 1.40
CA GLY A 287 -3.75 -20.57 2.85
C GLY A 287 -4.86 -19.73 3.51
N LYS A 288 -5.80 -19.16 2.73
CA LYS A 288 -6.91 -18.36 3.28
C LYS A 288 -8.11 -19.22 3.73
N LYS A 289 -7.81 -20.22 4.57
CA LYS A 289 -8.80 -21.16 5.10
C LYS A 289 -9.96 -20.46 5.81
N PHE A 290 -9.75 -19.27 6.33
CA PHE A 290 -10.77 -18.49 7.02
C PHE A 290 -12.00 -18.19 6.13
N ASN A 291 -11.80 -18.02 4.83
CA ASN A 291 -12.89 -17.80 3.87
C ASN A 291 -13.60 -19.10 3.45
N ILE A 292 -13.03 -20.28 3.77
CA ILE A 292 -13.61 -21.60 3.42
C ILE A 292 -14.56 -22.12 4.53
N ILE A 293 -14.83 -21.33 5.56
CA ILE A 293 -15.72 -21.75 6.65
C ILE A 293 -17.05 -22.23 6.07
N LYS A 294 -17.39 -23.50 6.32
CA LYS A 294 -18.59 -24.17 5.79
C LYS A 294 -19.85 -23.33 6.01
N GLY A 295 -20.60 -23.14 4.93
CA GLY A 295 -21.90 -22.48 4.98
C GLY A 295 -21.89 -20.96 5.03
N ARG A 296 -20.72 -20.30 4.89
CA ARG A 296 -20.69 -18.83 4.84
C ARG A 296 -21.30 -18.32 3.52
N ASP A 297 -22.43 -17.65 3.64
CA ASP A 297 -23.04 -16.90 2.54
C ASP A 297 -22.40 -15.49 2.48
N PHE A 298 -21.49 -15.32 1.51
CA PHE A 298 -20.83 -14.02 1.29
C PHE A 298 -21.82 -12.92 0.93
N ARG A 299 -22.89 -13.23 0.17
CA ARG A 299 -23.92 -12.28 -0.18
C ARG A 299 -24.69 -11.80 1.05
N ALA A 300 -25.07 -12.69 1.93
CA ALA A 300 -25.71 -12.34 3.19
C ALA A 300 -24.79 -11.52 4.08
N SER A 301 -23.50 -11.89 4.17
CA SER A 301 -22.49 -11.17 4.93
C SER A 301 -22.30 -9.73 4.41
N VAL A 302 -22.10 -9.55 3.10
CA VAL A 302 -21.97 -8.24 2.46
C VAL A 302 -23.22 -7.39 2.68
N ARG A 303 -24.41 -7.96 2.50
CA ARG A 303 -25.68 -7.24 2.74
C ARG A 303 -25.82 -6.80 4.19
N ARG A 304 -25.36 -7.59 5.16
CA ARG A 304 -25.40 -7.23 6.58
C ARG A 304 -24.55 -6.00 6.85
N ILE A 305 -23.32 -5.94 6.33
CA ILE A 305 -22.44 -4.75 6.42
C ILE A 305 -23.13 -3.54 5.77
N GLN A 306 -23.67 -3.73 4.58
CA GLN A 306 -24.29 -2.66 3.80
C GLN A 306 -25.55 -2.07 4.45
N ARG A 307 -26.29 -2.83 5.27
CA ARG A 307 -27.45 -2.32 6.04
C ARG A 307 -27.08 -1.22 7.03
N HIS A 308 -25.80 -1.17 7.44
CA HIS A 308 -25.24 -0.12 8.30
C HIS A 308 -24.65 1.06 7.51
N ASN A 309 -24.97 1.19 6.22
CA ASN A 309 -24.42 2.23 5.32
C ASN A 309 -22.88 2.20 5.21
N ILE A 310 -22.29 1.01 5.29
CA ILE A 310 -20.87 0.76 5.10
C ILE A 310 -20.68 0.10 3.74
N LEU A 311 -19.88 0.71 2.87
CA LEU A 311 -19.52 0.18 1.55
C LEU A 311 -18.53 -0.99 1.69
N VAL A 312 -18.66 -1.97 0.81
CA VAL A 312 -17.73 -3.11 0.75
C VAL A 312 -16.90 -3.06 -0.52
N VAL A 313 -15.60 -2.88 -0.36
CA VAL A 313 -14.61 -3.07 -1.43
C VAL A 313 -14.13 -4.51 -1.36
N GLY A 314 -14.46 -5.31 -2.38
CA GLY A 314 -14.04 -6.71 -2.45
C GLY A 314 -12.71 -6.85 -3.18
N SER A 315 -11.69 -7.38 -2.51
CA SER A 315 -10.38 -7.66 -3.11
C SER A 315 -10.30 -9.10 -3.58
N PHE A 316 -9.79 -9.28 -4.82
CA PHE A 316 -9.59 -10.58 -5.47
C PHE A 316 -8.22 -10.66 -6.11
N ILE A 317 -7.66 -11.86 -6.14
CA ILE A 317 -6.37 -12.16 -6.75
C ILE A 317 -6.59 -12.94 -8.05
N LEU A 318 -5.90 -12.52 -9.10
CA LEU A 318 -5.87 -13.17 -10.40
C LEU A 318 -4.47 -13.75 -10.65
N GLY A 319 -4.41 -15.01 -11.09
CA GLY A 319 -3.15 -15.69 -11.40
C GLY A 319 -2.76 -16.76 -10.40
N LEU A 320 -3.71 -17.25 -9.60
CA LEU A 320 -3.54 -18.44 -8.78
C LEU A 320 -3.28 -19.67 -9.66
N ASP A 321 -2.66 -20.70 -9.09
CA ASP A 321 -2.40 -21.96 -9.80
C ASP A 321 -3.69 -22.68 -10.24
N ALA A 322 -4.81 -22.40 -9.55
CA ALA A 322 -6.14 -22.86 -9.93
C ALA A 322 -6.79 -22.02 -11.05
N ASP A 323 -6.20 -20.89 -11.45
CA ASP A 323 -6.77 -20.00 -12.45
C ASP A 323 -6.38 -20.40 -13.87
N GLY A 324 -7.34 -20.27 -14.78
CA GLY A 324 -7.18 -20.50 -16.20
C GLY A 324 -8.03 -19.54 -17.04
N PRO A 325 -8.13 -19.76 -18.36
CA PRO A 325 -8.98 -18.93 -19.20
C PRO A 325 -10.40 -18.76 -18.67
N GLY A 326 -10.92 -17.54 -18.69
CA GLY A 326 -12.22 -17.17 -18.16
C GLY A 326 -12.24 -16.82 -16.67
N THR A 327 -11.11 -16.84 -15.95
CA THR A 327 -11.05 -16.49 -14.52
C THR A 327 -11.45 -15.05 -14.28
N GLY A 328 -11.05 -14.11 -15.14
CA GLY A 328 -11.46 -12.71 -15.01
C GLY A 328 -12.98 -12.54 -14.98
N ARG A 329 -13.69 -13.25 -15.85
CA ARG A 329 -15.16 -13.26 -15.87
C ARG A 329 -15.75 -13.90 -14.60
N ARG A 330 -15.18 -15.01 -14.15
CA ARG A 330 -15.62 -15.69 -12.90
C ARG A 330 -15.47 -14.76 -11.68
N ILE A 331 -14.36 -14.05 -11.57
CA ILE A 331 -14.14 -13.06 -10.48
C ILE A 331 -15.18 -11.95 -10.56
N ALA A 332 -15.40 -11.33 -11.73
CA ALA A 332 -16.38 -10.26 -11.91
C ALA A 332 -17.82 -10.70 -11.59
N ASP A 333 -18.16 -11.93 -11.95
CA ASP A 333 -19.49 -12.50 -11.67
C ASP A 333 -19.65 -12.82 -10.18
N ALA A 334 -18.64 -13.43 -9.56
CA ALA A 334 -18.62 -13.71 -8.13
C ALA A 334 -18.71 -12.41 -7.30
N ALA A 335 -17.91 -11.39 -7.63
CA ALA A 335 -17.98 -10.10 -6.98
C ALA A 335 -19.38 -9.47 -7.09
N SER A 336 -20.01 -9.57 -8.27
CA SER A 336 -21.39 -9.10 -8.50
C SER A 336 -22.43 -9.93 -7.72
N GLN A 337 -22.24 -11.24 -7.63
CA GLN A 337 -23.09 -12.15 -6.89
C GLN A 337 -22.98 -11.93 -5.38
N TYR A 338 -21.78 -11.72 -4.86
CA TYR A 338 -21.57 -11.35 -3.45
C TYR A 338 -22.16 -9.97 -3.14
N GLY A 339 -22.36 -9.14 -4.16
CA GLY A 339 -22.96 -7.81 -4.01
C GLY A 339 -21.98 -6.77 -3.51
N VAL A 340 -20.67 -6.93 -3.76
CA VAL A 340 -19.68 -5.90 -3.40
C VAL A 340 -19.93 -4.61 -4.16
N ASP A 341 -19.70 -3.49 -3.51
CA ASP A 341 -19.91 -2.18 -4.12
C ASP A 341 -18.77 -1.85 -5.10
N ILE A 342 -17.54 -2.17 -4.75
CA ILE A 342 -16.33 -1.89 -5.55
C ILE A 342 -15.52 -3.17 -5.65
N LEU A 343 -15.01 -3.48 -6.82
CA LEU A 343 -14.08 -4.59 -7.07
C LEU A 343 -12.65 -4.05 -7.14
N ASN A 344 -11.76 -4.64 -6.36
CA ASN A 344 -10.32 -4.45 -6.45
C ASN A 344 -9.69 -5.78 -6.88
N ALA A 345 -9.35 -5.92 -8.17
CA ALA A 345 -8.68 -7.11 -8.70
C ALA A 345 -7.19 -6.82 -8.82
N LEU A 346 -6.35 -7.74 -8.30
CA LEU A 346 -4.90 -7.63 -8.25
C LEU A 346 -4.27 -8.87 -8.86
N PHE A 347 -3.08 -8.73 -9.46
CA PHE A 347 -2.30 -9.90 -9.88
C PHE A 347 -1.64 -10.57 -8.68
N LEU A 348 -1.58 -11.90 -8.71
CA LEU A 348 -0.76 -12.66 -7.78
C LEU A 348 0.71 -12.24 -7.97
N THR A 349 1.24 -11.52 -7.00
CA THR A 349 2.58 -10.96 -7.04
C THR A 349 3.43 -11.58 -5.93
N PRO A 350 4.49 -12.30 -6.27
CA PRO A 350 5.44 -12.82 -5.29
C PRO A 350 6.29 -11.67 -4.76
N LEU A 351 5.94 -11.14 -3.58
CA LEU A 351 6.71 -10.09 -2.93
C LEU A 351 7.86 -10.69 -2.10
N PRO A 352 9.05 -10.08 -2.08
CA PRO A 352 10.19 -10.55 -1.29
C PRO A 352 9.82 -10.81 0.17
N GLY A 353 10.41 -11.84 0.78
CA GLY A 353 10.17 -12.25 2.16
C GLY A 353 8.86 -13.01 2.40
N THR A 354 8.01 -13.20 1.38
CA THR A 354 6.79 -14.01 1.49
C THR A 354 7.05 -15.46 1.10
N ARG A 355 6.29 -16.40 1.67
CA ARG A 355 6.36 -17.83 1.27
C ARG A 355 6.03 -18.06 -0.20
N LEU A 356 5.21 -17.17 -0.78
CA LEU A 356 4.93 -17.19 -2.22
C LEU A 356 6.18 -16.86 -3.03
N TRP A 357 6.97 -15.86 -2.59
CA TRP A 357 8.24 -15.51 -3.21
C TRP A 357 9.20 -16.69 -3.22
N ASP A 358 9.42 -17.31 -2.07
CA ASP A 358 10.35 -18.43 -1.95
C ASP A 358 9.93 -19.61 -2.83
N ARG A 359 8.64 -19.93 -2.85
CA ARG A 359 8.07 -20.98 -3.70
C ARG A 359 8.28 -20.66 -5.18
N MET A 360 7.89 -19.47 -5.64
CA MET A 360 7.98 -19.11 -7.05
C MET A 360 9.43 -18.97 -7.53
N LYS A 361 10.33 -18.50 -6.65
CA LYS A 361 11.76 -18.46 -6.94
C LYS A 361 12.33 -19.87 -7.10
N ALA A 362 12.00 -20.80 -6.22
CA ALA A 362 12.43 -22.21 -6.29
C ALA A 362 11.87 -22.93 -7.53
N GLU A 363 10.68 -22.55 -7.98
CA GLU A 363 10.01 -23.10 -9.18
C GLU A 363 10.42 -22.38 -10.49
N ASP A 364 11.36 -21.44 -10.47
CA ASP A 364 11.75 -20.57 -11.61
C ASP A 364 10.55 -19.83 -12.23
N ARG A 365 9.65 -19.32 -11.41
CA ARG A 365 8.42 -18.65 -11.84
C ARG A 365 8.43 -17.13 -11.66
N LEU A 366 9.56 -16.53 -11.34
CA LEU A 366 9.72 -15.08 -11.41
C LEU A 366 9.97 -14.72 -12.88
N ALA A 367 8.98 -14.09 -13.52
CA ALA A 367 9.10 -13.71 -14.93
C ALA A 367 9.95 -12.45 -15.10
N LEU A 368 9.84 -11.51 -14.16
CA LEU A 368 10.65 -10.29 -14.08
C LEU A 368 11.57 -10.45 -12.88
N ASN A 369 12.86 -10.62 -13.15
CA ASN A 369 13.87 -10.95 -12.15
C ASN A 369 15.23 -10.26 -12.35
N THR A 370 15.26 -9.19 -13.15
CA THR A 370 16.42 -8.31 -13.31
C THR A 370 16.35 -7.20 -12.27
N PHE A 371 16.91 -7.46 -11.09
CA PHE A 371 16.87 -6.50 -9.98
C PHE A 371 18.12 -5.61 -9.96
N PRO A 372 17.96 -4.32 -9.56
CA PRO A 372 16.76 -3.66 -9.06
C PRO A 372 15.74 -3.22 -10.14
N ASP A 373 16.05 -3.26 -11.44
CA ASP A 373 15.26 -2.63 -12.50
C ASP A 373 13.81 -3.10 -12.55
N ASP A 374 13.56 -4.38 -12.31
CA ASP A 374 12.21 -4.95 -12.39
C ASP A 374 11.35 -4.68 -11.16
N TRP A 375 11.92 -4.20 -10.04
CA TRP A 375 11.14 -3.87 -8.85
C TRP A 375 9.99 -2.90 -9.11
N ARG A 376 10.15 -1.97 -10.05
CA ARG A 376 9.12 -1.00 -10.43
C ARG A 376 7.77 -1.64 -10.83
N TYR A 377 7.78 -2.90 -11.29
CA TYR A 377 6.57 -3.63 -11.70
C TYR A 377 5.92 -4.42 -10.54
N TYR A 378 6.57 -4.54 -9.38
CA TYR A 378 6.07 -5.27 -8.22
C TYR A 378 5.03 -4.45 -7.43
N THR A 379 4.00 -3.99 -8.15
CA THR A 379 2.96 -3.06 -7.67
C THR A 379 1.63 -3.75 -7.37
N LEU A 380 1.51 -5.07 -7.55
CA LEU A 380 0.25 -5.85 -7.55
C LEU A 380 -0.64 -5.57 -8.77
N THR A 381 -0.33 -4.53 -9.57
CA THR A 381 -1.11 -4.13 -10.76
C THR A 381 -0.46 -4.58 -12.07
N PHE A 382 0.77 -5.11 -12.04
CA PHE A 382 1.44 -5.72 -13.18
C PHE A 382 1.70 -7.20 -12.93
N PRO A 383 1.60 -8.05 -13.97
CA PRO A 383 1.96 -9.46 -13.86
C PRO A 383 3.48 -9.61 -13.89
N VAL A 384 4.07 -10.19 -12.85
CA VAL A 384 5.52 -10.35 -12.70
C VAL A 384 5.96 -11.81 -12.57
N ALA A 385 5.01 -12.73 -12.64
CA ALA A 385 5.24 -14.15 -12.46
C ALA A 385 4.89 -14.97 -13.72
N ARG A 386 5.44 -16.18 -13.84
CA ARG A 386 4.99 -17.20 -14.78
C ARG A 386 3.82 -17.96 -14.16
N TYR A 387 2.62 -17.72 -14.69
CA TYR A 387 1.38 -18.35 -14.22
C TYR A 387 1.21 -19.74 -14.86
N LYS A 388 0.63 -20.70 -14.15
CA LYS A 388 0.59 -22.11 -14.63
C LYS A 388 -0.22 -22.30 -15.90
N HIS A 389 -1.35 -21.62 -16.02
CA HIS A 389 -2.32 -21.85 -17.09
C HIS A 389 -2.62 -20.62 -17.94
N LEU A 390 -1.88 -19.54 -17.72
CA LEU A 390 -2.06 -18.28 -18.43
C LEU A 390 -0.69 -17.74 -18.84
N THR A 391 -0.58 -17.32 -20.09
CA THR A 391 0.57 -16.56 -20.57
C THR A 391 0.52 -15.13 -20.04
N MET A 392 1.58 -14.36 -20.19
CA MET A 392 1.66 -12.96 -19.77
C MET A 392 0.54 -12.12 -20.44
N ASP A 393 0.35 -12.27 -21.76
CA ASP A 393 -0.73 -11.59 -22.46
C ASP A 393 -2.11 -12.14 -22.07
N GLY A 394 -2.17 -13.43 -21.78
CA GLY A 394 -3.39 -14.11 -21.33
C GLY A 394 -3.92 -13.53 -20.04
N ILE A 395 -3.08 -13.38 -19.03
CA ILE A 395 -3.51 -12.88 -17.72
C ILE A 395 -3.89 -11.39 -17.75
N ILE A 396 -3.23 -10.59 -18.61
CA ILE A 396 -3.62 -9.20 -18.86
C ILE A 396 -5.01 -9.13 -19.50
N ARG A 397 -5.30 -10.02 -20.47
CA ARG A 397 -6.65 -10.10 -21.05
C ARG A 397 -7.71 -10.46 -19.98
N GLU A 398 -7.41 -11.43 -19.11
CA GLU A 398 -8.32 -11.79 -18.01
C GLU A 398 -8.57 -10.61 -17.06
N MET A 399 -7.54 -9.81 -16.75
CA MET A 399 -7.71 -8.61 -15.93
C MET A 399 -8.57 -7.55 -16.63
N LYS A 400 -8.34 -7.31 -17.92
CA LYS A 400 -9.16 -6.39 -18.74
C LYS A 400 -10.62 -6.87 -18.76
N ASP A 401 -10.86 -8.16 -19.03
CA ASP A 401 -12.19 -8.76 -19.04
C ASP A 401 -12.91 -8.66 -17.69
N CYS A 402 -12.18 -8.90 -16.59
CA CYS A 402 -12.70 -8.76 -15.23
C CYS A 402 -13.21 -7.33 -14.98
N ASN A 403 -12.37 -6.34 -15.22
CA ASN A 403 -12.69 -4.95 -14.99
C ASN A 403 -13.81 -4.44 -15.91
N LEU A 404 -13.74 -4.70 -17.22
CA LEU A 404 -14.76 -4.30 -18.19
C LEU A 404 -16.13 -4.91 -17.86
N ARG A 405 -16.14 -6.17 -17.41
CA ARG A 405 -17.37 -6.86 -17.04
C ARG A 405 -17.99 -6.31 -15.77
N PHE A 406 -17.20 -6.14 -14.72
CA PHE A 406 -17.71 -5.62 -13.43
C PHE A 406 -18.15 -4.15 -13.54
N TYR A 407 -17.34 -3.31 -14.21
CA TYR A 407 -17.60 -1.88 -14.39
C TYR A 407 -18.34 -1.54 -15.69
N SER A 408 -19.08 -2.49 -16.27
CA SER A 408 -19.99 -2.21 -17.38
C SER A 408 -21.12 -1.26 -16.95
N LEU A 409 -21.54 -0.35 -17.83
CA LEU A 409 -22.54 0.65 -17.50
C LEU A 409 -23.85 0.07 -16.92
N PRO A 410 -24.43 -1.02 -17.49
CA PRO A 410 -25.64 -1.61 -16.91
C PRO A 410 -25.44 -2.08 -15.47
N ARG A 411 -24.27 -2.68 -15.17
CA ARG A 411 -23.95 -3.15 -13.82
C ARG A 411 -23.71 -2.00 -12.83
N ILE A 412 -23.06 -0.91 -13.27
CA ILE A 412 -22.91 0.31 -12.46
C ILE A 412 -24.28 0.89 -12.12
N LEU A 413 -25.15 1.08 -13.13
CA LEU A 413 -26.48 1.61 -12.94
C LEU A 413 -27.32 0.74 -11.99
N GLY A 414 -27.24 -0.59 -12.12
CA GLY A 414 -27.90 -1.52 -11.21
C GLY A 414 -27.43 -1.37 -9.75
N ARG A 415 -26.12 -1.22 -9.51
CA ARG A 415 -25.57 -1.01 -8.15
C ARG A 415 -25.98 0.36 -7.58
N VAL A 416 -25.92 1.42 -8.38
CA VAL A 416 -26.38 2.76 -7.96
C VAL A 416 -27.87 2.74 -7.64
N ALA A 417 -28.70 2.14 -8.48
CA ALA A 417 -30.13 1.98 -8.22
C ALA A 417 -30.41 1.19 -6.93
N SER A 418 -29.64 0.10 -6.71
CA SER A 418 -29.69 -0.66 -5.45
C SER A 418 -29.30 0.21 -4.25
N SER A 419 -28.30 1.08 -4.38
CA SER A 419 -27.88 1.99 -3.31
C SER A 419 -28.99 3.00 -2.97
N ILE A 420 -29.69 3.53 -3.97
CA ILE A 420 -30.83 4.42 -3.79
C ILE A 420 -31.98 3.67 -3.08
N TRP A 421 -32.34 2.49 -3.61
CA TRP A 421 -33.45 1.68 -3.06
C TRP A 421 -33.26 1.34 -1.58
N HIS A 422 -32.01 1.04 -1.19
CA HIS A 422 -31.65 0.68 0.19
C HIS A 422 -31.25 1.88 1.04
N ARG A 423 -31.49 3.12 0.58
CA ARG A 423 -31.15 4.38 1.27
C ARG A 423 -29.68 4.47 1.71
N ARG A 424 -28.77 3.90 0.92
CA ARG A 424 -27.33 4.01 1.11
C ARG A 424 -26.82 5.28 0.41
N SER A 425 -25.54 5.61 0.56
CA SER A 425 -24.91 6.80 -0.06
C SER A 425 -24.70 6.61 -1.58
N PRO A 426 -25.71 6.92 -2.45
CA PRO A 426 -25.62 6.64 -3.88
C PRO A 426 -24.54 7.49 -4.57
N LEU A 427 -24.29 8.70 -4.04
CA LEU A 427 -23.27 9.60 -4.57
C LEU A 427 -21.85 9.02 -4.38
N ILE A 428 -21.56 8.48 -3.20
CA ILE A 428 -20.24 7.84 -2.93
C ILE A 428 -20.08 6.61 -3.82
N SER A 429 -21.13 5.80 -3.96
CA SER A 429 -21.11 4.64 -4.85
C SER A 429 -20.85 5.05 -6.31
N LEU A 430 -21.59 6.04 -6.82
CA LEU A 430 -21.42 6.54 -8.19
C LEU A 430 -20.01 7.11 -8.43
N VAL A 431 -19.54 7.97 -7.53
CA VAL A 431 -18.20 8.57 -7.62
C VAL A 431 -17.12 7.48 -7.59
N GLY A 432 -17.23 6.50 -6.71
CA GLY A 432 -16.33 5.36 -6.65
C GLY A 432 -16.29 4.59 -7.97
N HIS A 433 -17.43 4.23 -8.53
CA HIS A 433 -17.50 3.52 -9.82
C HIS A 433 -16.94 4.33 -10.99
N LEU A 434 -17.22 5.64 -11.06
CA LEU A 434 -16.70 6.49 -12.13
C LEU A 434 -15.20 6.68 -12.02
N THR A 435 -14.67 6.79 -10.79
CA THR A 435 -13.23 6.88 -10.53
C THR A 435 -12.50 5.61 -10.99
N TYR A 436 -12.99 4.44 -10.58
CA TYR A 436 -12.40 3.17 -11.04
C TYR A 436 -12.48 3.00 -12.55
N ARG A 437 -13.64 3.33 -13.16
CA ARG A 437 -13.80 3.26 -14.61
C ARG A 437 -12.87 4.22 -15.36
N SER A 438 -12.66 5.44 -14.85
CA SER A 438 -11.72 6.40 -15.43
C SER A 438 -10.28 5.88 -15.35
N ASN A 439 -9.90 5.31 -14.21
CA ASN A 439 -8.56 4.78 -14.00
C ASN A 439 -8.25 3.54 -14.85
N MET A 440 -9.27 2.73 -15.22
CA MET A 440 -9.07 1.60 -16.14
C MET A 440 -8.42 2.01 -17.47
N GLY A 441 -8.74 3.21 -17.98
CA GLY A 441 -8.13 3.72 -19.21
C GLY A 441 -6.63 3.97 -19.08
N VAL A 442 -6.18 4.39 -17.90
CA VAL A 442 -4.77 4.58 -17.57
C VAL A 442 -4.08 3.23 -17.42
N ASP A 443 -4.70 2.31 -16.67
CA ASP A 443 -4.16 0.97 -16.46
C ASP A 443 -4.04 0.20 -17.78
N PHE A 444 -5.01 0.32 -18.68
CA PHE A 444 -4.98 -0.37 -19.98
C PHE A 444 -3.86 0.15 -20.90
N LYS A 445 -3.58 1.46 -20.89
CA LYS A 445 -2.44 2.03 -21.60
C LYS A 445 -1.11 1.52 -21.03
N ALA A 446 -1.01 1.48 -19.69
CA ALA A 446 0.17 0.94 -19.02
C ALA A 446 0.39 -0.56 -19.35
N TYR A 447 -0.70 -1.36 -19.48
CA TYR A 447 -0.60 -2.75 -19.92
C TYR A 447 -0.16 -2.88 -21.39
N GLU A 448 -0.60 -1.99 -22.28
CA GLU A 448 -0.15 -2.00 -23.68
C GLU A 448 1.35 -1.68 -23.79
N GLU A 449 1.83 -0.76 -22.98
CA GLU A 449 3.25 -0.43 -22.89
C GLU A 449 4.05 -1.59 -22.27
N PHE A 450 3.58 -2.17 -21.18
CA PHE A 450 4.17 -3.34 -20.55
C PHE A 450 4.25 -4.53 -21.52
N GLN A 451 3.18 -4.82 -22.28
CA GLN A 451 3.13 -5.92 -23.24
C GLN A 451 4.11 -5.75 -24.41
N ARG A 452 4.48 -4.52 -24.79
CA ARG A 452 5.50 -4.30 -25.82
C ARG A 452 6.87 -4.80 -25.39
N TRP A 453 7.17 -4.77 -24.09
CA TRP A 453 8.48 -5.12 -23.54
C TRP A 453 8.52 -6.53 -22.93
N HIS A 454 7.40 -7.01 -22.38
CA HIS A 454 7.32 -8.23 -21.61
C HIS A 454 6.22 -9.20 -22.07
N GLY A 455 5.55 -8.93 -23.19
CA GLY A 455 4.50 -9.79 -23.74
C GLY A 455 5.04 -11.08 -24.36
N ASP A 456 4.13 -11.96 -24.77
CA ASP A 456 4.44 -13.29 -25.32
C ASP A 456 5.14 -13.24 -26.70
N ARG A 457 5.16 -12.09 -27.37
CA ARG A 457 5.87 -11.90 -28.64
C ARG A 457 7.34 -11.59 -28.38
N PRO A 458 8.29 -12.20 -29.10
CA PRO A 458 9.69 -11.84 -28.97
C PRO A 458 9.85 -10.36 -29.37
N CYS A 459 10.22 -9.53 -28.40
CA CYS A 459 10.58 -8.15 -28.63
C CYS A 459 11.99 -8.10 -29.27
N PRO A 460 12.23 -7.32 -30.33
CA PRO A 460 13.59 -7.04 -30.76
C PRO A 460 14.32 -6.32 -29.63
N ARG A 461 15.39 -6.93 -29.13
CA ARG A 461 16.22 -6.42 -28.01
C ARG A 461 17.03 -5.17 -28.38
N GLN A 462 16.46 -4.19 -29.05
CA GLN A 462 17.13 -2.92 -29.34
C GLN A 462 16.32 -1.77 -28.76
N GLY A 463 16.92 -1.12 -27.75
CA GLY A 463 16.50 0.19 -27.25
C GLY A 463 15.33 0.16 -26.29
N MET A 464 15.52 -0.38 -25.07
CA MET A 464 14.67 0.10 -23.97
C MET A 464 14.88 1.60 -23.86
N PRO A 465 13.80 2.42 -23.84
CA PRO A 465 13.98 3.82 -23.50
C PRO A 465 14.59 3.88 -22.10
N GLU A 466 15.69 4.59 -21.96
CA GLU A 466 16.21 4.98 -20.66
C GLU A 466 15.05 5.60 -19.88
N SER A 467 14.97 5.27 -18.59
CA SER A 467 13.96 5.84 -17.70
C SER A 467 13.87 7.35 -17.98
N PRO A 468 12.68 7.95 -18.17
CA PRO A 468 12.53 9.38 -18.44
C PRO A 468 13.12 10.27 -17.32
N LEU A 469 13.71 9.68 -16.30
CA LEU A 469 14.34 10.34 -15.15
C LEU A 469 15.84 10.68 -15.35
N ARG A 470 16.48 10.27 -16.48
CA ARG A 470 17.87 10.67 -16.77
C ARG A 470 18.02 12.04 -17.46
N SER A 471 16.96 12.75 -17.76
CA SER A 471 17.00 14.02 -18.51
C SER A 471 16.92 15.30 -17.67
N THR A 472 17.30 15.27 -16.39
CA THR A 472 17.70 16.51 -15.71
C THR A 472 19.20 16.44 -15.49
N GLY A 473 19.96 17.04 -16.44
CA GLY A 473 21.41 17.05 -16.48
C GLY A 473 22.00 17.52 -15.14
N GLY A 474 22.69 16.61 -14.48
CA GLY A 474 23.66 17.01 -13.48
C GLY A 474 24.81 17.74 -14.18
N PRO A 475 25.46 18.71 -13.53
CA PRO A 475 26.56 19.44 -14.16
C PRO A 475 27.70 18.46 -14.48
N GLU A 476 28.11 18.45 -15.76
CA GLU A 476 29.37 17.85 -16.16
C GLU A 476 30.50 18.48 -15.35
N VAL A 477 31.10 17.73 -14.48
CA VAL A 477 32.37 18.10 -13.86
C VAL A 477 33.44 17.94 -14.93
N SER A 478 33.76 19.04 -15.60
CA SER A 478 34.91 19.14 -16.49
C SER A 478 36.19 18.87 -15.68
N ARG A 479 36.79 17.71 -15.89
CA ARG A 479 38.16 17.44 -15.46
C ARG A 479 39.09 18.17 -16.42
N GLU A 480 39.49 19.38 -16.06
CA GLU A 480 40.67 19.99 -16.65
C GLU A 480 41.90 19.25 -16.19
N ALA A 481 42.53 18.57 -17.15
CA ALA A 481 43.86 17.98 -16.99
C ALA A 481 44.89 19.12 -16.99
N GLY A 482 45.36 19.50 -15.81
CA GLY A 482 46.52 20.37 -15.69
C GLY A 482 47.78 19.63 -16.25
N LYS A 483 48.30 20.18 -17.36
CA LYS A 483 49.65 19.94 -17.78
C LYS A 483 50.56 20.77 -16.90
N ALA A 484 51.43 20.06 -16.18
CA ALA A 484 52.63 20.71 -15.60
C ALA A 484 53.71 20.79 -16.65
N ASP A 485 54.28 21.99 -16.80
CA ASP A 485 55.67 22.19 -17.17
C ASP A 485 56.52 22.29 -15.93
#